data_6fdccfb98efa2e36921a16fa8fbda21f
#
_entry.id   6fdccfb98efa2e36921a16fa8fbda21f
#
_cell.length_a   1.000
_cell.length_b   1.000
_cell.length_c   1.000
_cell.angle_alpha   90.00
_cell.angle_beta   90.00
_cell.angle_gamma   90.00
#
_symmetry.space_group_name_H-M   'P 1'
#
loop_
_entity.id
_entity.type
_entity.pdbx_description
1 polymer ?
#
loop_
_entity_poly.entity_id
_entity_poly.type
_entity_poly.pdbx_seq_one_letter_code
_entity_poly.pdbx_strand_id
1 'polypeptide(L)'
;MPDGEVSGGLPWWPSPEARRVAQAARRRARREARGPQRGGGGRERTTPEAIVATAVAIIDNEGLEALTVRRLASELGVAPMTVYSYVRGKEEILDLVVDRVAADIVVPPAEGDWRERARELGHSLRAALLAHPDGARLISERPITSPNAFRLFDAGLGIFRSAGFGDHDAVAAYFAFGNYVMGCAAQDTAALRGMRKPEGYAAQTPNPADVVALLPAERYPNIHALASHIYGGAGGSPQVPTDNAADDPAMARFDFGLESLLDGLGARVRRRGTVSL
;
A
#
# COMPACT_ATOMS: atom_id res chain seq x y z
N MET A 1 -16.05 -14.86 -42.67
CA MET A 1 -16.00 -14.42 -41.24
C MET A 1 -14.66 -14.85 -40.69
N PRO A 2 -13.65 -13.98 -40.52
CA PRO A 2 -12.44 -14.36 -39.84
C PRO A 2 -12.60 -14.10 -38.33
N ASP A 3 -12.35 -15.14 -37.55
CA ASP A 3 -12.29 -15.14 -36.10
C ASP A 3 -11.18 -14.18 -35.64
N GLY A 4 -11.58 -13.01 -35.11
CA GLY A 4 -10.66 -12.09 -34.48
C GLY A 4 -10.31 -12.60 -33.09
N GLU A 5 -9.14 -13.19 -32.95
CA GLU A 5 -8.53 -13.42 -31.63
C GLU A 5 -8.41 -12.09 -30.88
N VAL A 6 -9.25 -11.90 -29.87
CA VAL A 6 -9.10 -10.83 -28.87
C VAL A 6 -7.94 -11.22 -27.95
N SER A 7 -6.72 -11.04 -28.45
CA SER A 7 -5.48 -11.16 -27.69
C SER A 7 -5.18 -9.90 -26.87
N GLY A 8 -6.18 -9.32 -26.26
CA GLY A 8 -6.03 -8.22 -25.31
C GLY A 8 -6.19 -8.76 -23.90
N GLY A 9 -5.07 -9.15 -23.26
CA GLY A 9 -5.08 -9.43 -21.83
C GLY A 9 -5.63 -8.21 -21.11
N LEU A 10 -6.60 -8.42 -20.21
CA LEU A 10 -7.17 -7.36 -19.38
C LEU A 10 -6.03 -6.64 -18.64
N PRO A 11 -5.98 -5.31 -18.59
CA PRO A 11 -4.84 -4.53 -18.09
C PRO A 11 -4.49 -4.82 -16.62
N TRP A 12 -5.35 -5.53 -15.89
CA TRP A 12 -5.19 -5.95 -14.50
C TRP A 12 -4.94 -7.47 -14.35
N TRP A 13 -4.89 -8.23 -15.46
CA TRP A 13 -4.61 -9.68 -15.41
C TRP A 13 -3.11 -9.95 -15.44
N PRO A 14 -2.58 -10.78 -14.53
CA PRO A 14 -1.16 -11.06 -14.47
C PRO A 14 -0.62 -11.55 -15.81
N SER A 15 0.48 -10.98 -16.26
CA SER A 15 1.18 -11.43 -17.47
C SER A 15 1.55 -12.92 -17.36
N PRO A 16 1.81 -13.62 -18.48
CA PRO A 16 2.30 -15.00 -18.45
C PRO A 16 3.56 -15.18 -17.59
N GLU A 17 4.38 -14.13 -17.52
CA GLU A 17 5.61 -14.09 -16.72
C GLU A 17 5.29 -13.95 -15.22
N ALA A 18 4.39 -13.06 -14.85
CA ALA A 18 3.88 -12.92 -13.48
C ALA A 18 3.23 -14.22 -12.97
N ARG A 19 2.51 -14.96 -13.84
CA ARG A 19 1.94 -16.26 -13.50
C ARG A 19 3.00 -17.33 -13.25
N ARG A 20 4.12 -17.31 -14.00
CA ARG A 20 5.26 -18.23 -13.76
C ARG A 20 5.94 -17.93 -12.42
N VAL A 21 6.10 -16.66 -12.07
CA VAL A 21 6.66 -16.23 -10.78
C VAL A 21 5.77 -16.68 -9.64
N ALA A 22 4.45 -16.47 -9.72
CA ALA A 22 3.49 -16.95 -8.72
C ALA A 22 3.50 -18.48 -8.58
N GLN A 23 3.67 -19.21 -9.70
CA GLN A 23 3.75 -20.67 -9.69
C GLN A 23 5.07 -21.16 -9.06
N ALA A 24 6.17 -20.45 -9.30
CA ALA A 24 7.46 -20.73 -8.65
C ALA A 24 7.39 -20.46 -7.14
N ALA A 25 6.76 -19.36 -6.71
CA ALA A 25 6.53 -19.05 -5.31
C ALA A 25 5.69 -20.13 -4.61
N ARG A 26 4.62 -20.64 -5.25
CA ARG A 26 3.82 -21.75 -4.72
C ARG A 26 4.61 -23.07 -4.59
N ARG A 27 5.50 -23.36 -5.56
CA ARG A 27 6.39 -24.54 -5.49
C ARG A 27 7.38 -24.40 -4.34
N ARG A 28 7.86 -23.20 -4.08
CA ARG A 28 8.78 -22.88 -2.99
C ARG A 28 8.10 -23.00 -1.63
N ALA A 29 6.92 -22.38 -1.44
CA ALA A 29 6.11 -22.51 -0.22
C ALA A 29 5.80 -23.97 0.14
N ARG A 30 5.49 -24.82 -0.88
CA ARG A 30 5.31 -26.27 -0.68
C ARG A 30 6.60 -26.99 -0.27
N ARG A 31 7.77 -26.49 -0.69
CA ARG A 31 9.08 -27.06 -0.34
C ARG A 31 9.47 -26.66 1.08
N GLU A 32 9.16 -25.46 1.52
CA GLU A 32 9.37 -24.91 2.86
C GLU A 32 8.45 -25.59 3.90
N ALA A 33 7.20 -25.89 3.53
CA ALA A 33 6.27 -26.67 4.36
C ALA A 33 6.74 -28.13 4.63
N ARG A 34 7.77 -28.61 3.95
CA ARG A 34 8.32 -29.96 4.11
C ARG A 34 9.39 -30.09 5.21
N GLY A 35 9.74 -29.02 5.94
CA GLY A 35 10.60 -29.05 7.11
C GLY A 35 12.09 -29.31 6.84
N PRO A 36 13.00 -28.77 7.65
CA PRO A 36 14.43 -28.87 7.43
C PRO A 36 14.99 -30.23 7.86
N GLN A 37 15.83 -30.83 7.02
CA GLN A 37 16.70 -31.91 7.42
C GLN A 37 17.76 -31.37 8.39
N ARG A 38 17.88 -32.01 9.56
CA ARG A 38 18.81 -31.70 10.63
C ARG A 38 20.27 -31.89 10.21
N GLY A 39 21.12 -30.91 10.50
CA GLY A 39 22.59 -31.01 10.42
C GLY A 39 23.27 -29.78 11.00
N GLY A 40 23.77 -29.92 12.16
CA GLY A 40 24.86 -29.43 13.00
C GLY A 40 25.46 -28.01 12.87
N GLY A 41 25.63 -27.33 14.04
CA GLY A 41 26.68 -26.38 14.36
C GLY A 41 26.30 -24.88 14.38
N GLY A 42 26.17 -24.33 15.55
CA GLY A 42 26.13 -22.97 16.06
C GLY A 42 26.60 -21.78 15.18
N ARG A 43 25.78 -21.35 14.27
CA ARG A 43 25.59 -19.98 13.72
C ARG A 43 24.11 -19.83 13.55
N GLU A 44 23.56 -18.72 14.00
CA GLU A 44 22.16 -18.40 13.73
C GLU A 44 21.96 -18.51 12.22
N ARG A 45 21.21 -19.53 11.79
CA ARG A 45 21.07 -19.86 10.37
C ARG A 45 20.25 -18.74 9.75
N THR A 46 20.82 -18.02 8.80
CA THR A 46 20.07 -17.10 7.95
C THR A 46 18.88 -17.85 7.38
N THR A 47 17.67 -17.36 7.66
CA THR A 47 16.42 -17.91 7.13
C THR A 47 15.83 -16.97 6.09
N PRO A 48 14.95 -17.46 5.19
CA PRO A 48 14.23 -16.60 4.28
C PRO A 48 13.50 -15.45 5.01
N GLU A 49 12.92 -15.73 6.16
CA GLU A 49 12.21 -14.74 6.99
C GLU A 49 13.18 -13.67 7.53
N ALA A 50 14.37 -14.05 7.98
CA ALA A 50 15.40 -13.10 8.43
C ALA A 50 15.87 -12.20 7.27
N ILE A 51 16.03 -12.76 6.07
CA ILE A 51 16.37 -11.99 4.85
C ILE A 51 15.31 -10.94 4.57
N VAL A 52 14.02 -11.32 4.59
CA VAL A 52 12.91 -10.42 4.30
C VAL A 52 12.78 -9.36 5.38
N ALA A 53 12.81 -9.73 6.67
CA ALA A 53 12.72 -8.80 7.78
C ALA A 53 13.86 -7.76 7.75
N THR A 54 15.09 -8.19 7.46
CA THR A 54 16.23 -7.29 7.33
C THR A 54 16.09 -6.38 6.11
N ALA A 55 15.59 -6.89 4.98
CA ALA A 55 15.33 -6.08 3.78
C ALA A 55 14.28 -4.99 4.03
N VAL A 56 13.18 -5.34 4.72
CA VAL A 56 12.16 -4.36 5.16
C VAL A 56 12.78 -3.30 6.05
N ALA A 57 13.57 -3.70 7.07
CA ALA A 57 14.22 -2.75 7.98
C ALA A 57 15.19 -1.78 7.25
N ILE A 58 15.96 -2.28 6.28
CA ILE A 58 16.84 -1.42 5.45
C ILE A 58 15.99 -0.41 4.65
N ILE A 59 14.93 -0.87 4.01
CA ILE A 59 14.05 0.00 3.20
C ILE A 59 13.39 1.06 4.07
N ASP A 60 12.85 0.69 5.23
CA ASP A 60 12.15 1.61 6.13
C ASP A 60 13.08 2.67 6.74
N ASN A 61 14.33 2.30 7.04
CA ASN A 61 15.28 3.19 7.69
C ASN A 61 16.12 4.02 6.71
N GLU A 62 16.54 3.42 5.60
CA GLU A 62 17.53 3.99 4.68
C GLU A 62 16.93 4.30 3.30
N GLY A 63 15.72 3.81 3.01
CA GLY A 63 15.05 3.94 1.72
C GLY A 63 15.33 2.79 0.76
N LEU A 64 14.48 2.69 -0.28
CA LEU A 64 14.51 1.62 -1.28
C LEU A 64 15.86 1.50 -2.02
N GLU A 65 16.50 2.63 -2.28
CA GLU A 65 17.76 2.68 -3.05
C GLU A 65 18.95 2.12 -2.24
N ALA A 66 18.88 2.14 -0.90
CA ALA A 66 19.89 1.55 -0.03
C ALA A 66 19.89 0.01 -0.07
N LEU A 67 18.77 -0.61 -0.48
CA LEU A 67 18.69 -2.06 -0.56
C LEU A 67 19.53 -2.60 -1.71
N THR A 68 20.63 -3.27 -1.35
CA THR A 68 21.45 -4.07 -2.25
C THR A 68 21.73 -5.43 -1.59
N VAL A 69 22.02 -6.46 -2.39
CA VAL A 69 22.38 -7.79 -1.85
C VAL A 69 23.60 -7.71 -0.92
N ARG A 70 24.56 -6.82 -1.23
CA ARG A 70 25.73 -6.60 -0.39
C ARG A 70 25.38 -5.94 0.94
N ARG A 71 24.52 -4.88 0.92
CA ARG A 71 24.07 -4.20 2.15
C ARG A 71 23.30 -5.18 3.04
N LEU A 72 22.38 -5.96 2.43
CA LEU A 72 21.60 -6.99 3.13
C LEU A 72 22.47 -8.07 3.75
N ALA A 73 23.46 -8.60 3.01
CA ALA A 73 24.39 -9.61 3.49
C ALA A 73 25.25 -9.07 4.65
N SER A 74 25.71 -7.81 4.56
CA SER A 74 26.46 -7.13 5.62
C SER A 74 25.63 -7.00 6.89
N GLU A 75 24.35 -6.62 6.79
CA GLU A 75 23.44 -6.50 7.94
C GLU A 75 23.19 -7.84 8.61
N LEU A 76 23.04 -8.91 7.81
CA LEU A 76 22.86 -10.28 8.29
C LEU A 76 24.15 -10.93 8.80
N GLY A 77 25.32 -10.28 8.65
CA GLY A 77 26.62 -10.85 9.05
C GLY A 77 27.03 -12.08 8.24
N VAL A 78 26.62 -12.19 6.98
CA VAL A 78 26.89 -13.33 6.09
C VAL A 78 27.57 -12.91 4.79
N ALA A 79 28.14 -13.87 4.07
CA ALA A 79 28.66 -13.61 2.73
C ALA A 79 27.50 -13.38 1.73
N PRO A 80 27.65 -12.51 0.70
CA PRO A 80 26.64 -12.29 -0.32
C PRO A 80 26.16 -13.57 -1.01
N MET A 81 27.05 -14.54 -1.20
CA MET A 81 26.69 -15.85 -1.77
C MET A 81 25.69 -16.63 -0.91
N THR A 82 25.69 -16.40 0.42
CA THR A 82 24.68 -16.99 1.31
C THR A 82 23.30 -16.43 1.00
N VAL A 83 23.18 -15.13 0.75
CA VAL A 83 21.91 -14.51 0.36
C VAL A 83 21.44 -15.06 -1.00
N TYR A 84 22.36 -15.18 -1.98
CA TYR A 84 22.03 -15.74 -3.30
C TYR A 84 21.59 -17.23 -3.27
N SER A 85 21.92 -17.98 -2.20
CA SER A 85 21.41 -19.34 -2.03
C SER A 85 19.90 -19.39 -1.71
N TYR A 86 19.33 -18.28 -1.25
CA TYR A 86 17.91 -18.13 -0.91
C TYR A 86 17.12 -17.37 -1.95
N VAL A 87 17.73 -16.36 -2.59
CA VAL A 87 17.07 -15.46 -3.54
C VAL A 87 17.93 -15.26 -4.79
N ARG A 88 17.29 -15.05 -5.95
CA ARG A 88 17.98 -14.91 -7.22
C ARG A 88 18.57 -13.52 -7.45
N GLY A 89 18.16 -12.54 -6.63
CA GLY A 89 18.62 -11.17 -6.74
C GLY A 89 17.68 -10.15 -6.08
N LYS A 90 17.95 -8.87 -6.32
CA LYS A 90 17.21 -7.75 -5.71
C LYS A 90 15.70 -7.82 -6.02
N GLU A 91 15.32 -8.17 -7.26
CA GLU A 91 13.92 -8.21 -7.66
C GLU A 91 13.09 -9.22 -6.86
N GLU A 92 13.64 -10.41 -6.62
CA GLU A 92 12.95 -11.42 -5.79
C GLU A 92 12.88 -10.98 -4.32
N ILE A 93 13.90 -10.26 -3.81
CA ILE A 93 13.84 -9.68 -2.46
C ILE A 93 12.72 -8.67 -2.39
N LEU A 94 12.57 -7.80 -3.38
CA LEU A 94 11.51 -6.79 -3.42
C LEU A 94 10.11 -7.44 -3.51
N ASP A 95 9.95 -8.53 -4.24
CA ASP A 95 8.69 -9.29 -4.27
C ASP A 95 8.34 -9.87 -2.89
N LEU A 96 9.34 -10.38 -2.18
CA LEU A 96 9.17 -10.87 -0.81
C LEU A 96 8.87 -9.75 0.20
N VAL A 97 9.46 -8.58 0.01
CA VAL A 97 9.14 -7.37 0.82
C VAL A 97 7.68 -6.97 0.60
N VAL A 98 7.21 -6.90 -0.65
CA VAL A 98 5.79 -6.62 -0.95
C VAL A 98 4.87 -7.64 -0.29
N ASP A 99 5.18 -8.93 -0.38
CA ASP A 99 4.39 -9.97 0.27
C ASP A 99 4.38 -9.81 1.80
N ARG A 100 5.50 -9.43 2.40
CA ARG A 100 5.62 -9.19 3.84
C ARG A 100 4.78 -7.98 4.28
N VAL A 101 4.85 -6.86 3.57
CA VAL A 101 4.01 -5.68 3.84
C VAL A 101 2.54 -6.02 3.67
N ALA A 102 2.18 -6.79 2.65
CA ALA A 102 0.82 -7.25 2.45
C ALA A 102 0.33 -8.21 3.57
N ALA A 103 1.24 -8.96 4.21
CA ALA A 103 0.92 -9.82 5.34
C ALA A 103 0.50 -9.03 6.59
N ASP A 104 1.02 -7.81 6.76
CA ASP A 104 0.70 -6.94 7.91
C ASP A 104 -0.69 -6.30 7.82
N ILE A 105 -1.33 -6.36 6.64
CA ILE A 105 -2.67 -5.84 6.45
C ILE A 105 -3.69 -6.82 7.03
N VAL A 106 -4.43 -6.37 8.03
CA VAL A 106 -5.49 -7.15 8.66
C VAL A 106 -6.71 -7.18 7.73
N VAL A 107 -7.16 -8.38 7.40
CA VAL A 107 -8.40 -8.59 6.66
C VAL A 107 -9.52 -8.78 7.66
N PRO A 108 -10.62 -7.99 7.58
CA PRO A 108 -11.76 -8.15 8.46
C PRO A 108 -12.45 -9.53 8.25
N PRO A 109 -13.20 -10.02 9.24
CA PRO A 109 -14.00 -11.24 9.10
C PRO A 109 -14.90 -11.22 7.88
N ALA A 110 -15.27 -12.42 7.36
CA ALA A 110 -16.12 -12.51 6.17
C ALA A 110 -17.57 -12.09 6.43
N GLU A 111 -18.00 -12.16 7.68
CA GLU A 111 -19.34 -11.84 8.17
C GLU A 111 -19.42 -10.35 8.54
N GLY A 112 -20.66 -9.83 8.57
CA GLY A 112 -20.96 -8.46 9.00
C GLY A 112 -21.27 -7.51 7.86
N ASP A 113 -21.49 -6.24 8.21
CA ASP A 113 -21.81 -5.19 7.25
C ASP A 113 -20.62 -4.89 6.32
N TRP A 114 -20.88 -4.87 5.03
CA TRP A 114 -19.84 -4.68 4.03
C TRP A 114 -19.14 -3.32 4.15
N ARG A 115 -19.82 -2.28 4.64
CA ARG A 115 -19.25 -0.93 4.80
C ARG A 115 -18.27 -0.91 5.97
N GLU A 116 -18.64 -1.54 7.10
CA GLU A 116 -17.75 -1.67 8.25
C GLU A 116 -16.50 -2.44 7.85
N ARG A 117 -16.67 -3.56 7.16
CA ARG A 117 -15.55 -4.37 6.64
C ARG A 117 -14.67 -3.59 5.66
N ALA A 118 -15.26 -2.82 4.75
CA ALA A 118 -14.50 -1.98 3.83
C ALA A 118 -13.74 -0.87 4.57
N ARG A 119 -14.36 -0.27 5.60
CA ARG A 119 -13.72 0.73 6.47
C ARG A 119 -12.53 0.14 7.21
N GLU A 120 -12.70 -0.99 7.88
CA GLU A 120 -11.64 -1.69 8.61
C GLU A 120 -10.48 -2.06 7.68
N LEU A 121 -10.77 -2.62 6.49
CA LEU A 121 -9.75 -2.93 5.50
C LEU A 121 -9.01 -1.66 5.02
N GLY A 122 -9.73 -0.55 4.80
CA GLY A 122 -9.17 0.73 4.39
C GLY A 122 -8.20 1.30 5.43
N HIS A 123 -8.59 1.29 6.70
CA HIS A 123 -7.73 1.72 7.81
C HIS A 123 -6.49 0.83 7.95
N SER A 124 -6.68 -0.49 7.91
CA SER A 124 -5.57 -1.45 8.01
C SER A 124 -4.59 -1.31 6.85
N LEU A 125 -5.08 -1.17 5.62
CA LEU A 125 -4.26 -0.94 4.44
C LEU A 125 -3.48 0.38 4.57
N ARG A 126 -4.16 1.50 4.92
CA ARG A 126 -3.49 2.78 5.14
C ARG A 126 -2.41 2.69 6.22
N ALA A 127 -2.71 2.06 7.36
CA ALA A 127 -1.75 1.92 8.45
C ALA A 127 -0.49 1.16 8.01
N ALA A 128 -0.63 0.04 7.29
CA ALA A 128 0.49 -0.72 6.78
C ALA A 128 1.33 0.09 5.77
N LEU A 129 0.68 0.87 4.89
CA LEU A 129 1.36 1.72 3.91
C LEU A 129 2.11 2.89 4.56
N LEU A 130 1.60 3.44 5.67
CA LEU A 130 2.28 4.48 6.45
C LEU A 130 3.46 3.92 7.24
N ALA A 131 3.34 2.70 7.76
CA ALA A 131 4.43 2.00 8.44
C ALA A 131 5.59 1.69 7.49
N HIS A 132 5.29 1.43 6.20
CA HIS A 132 6.25 1.06 5.16
C HIS A 132 6.16 2.00 3.95
N PRO A 133 6.63 3.27 4.05
CA PRO A 133 6.42 4.27 3.00
C PRO A 133 6.96 3.89 1.62
N ASP A 134 8.12 3.22 1.55
CA ASP A 134 8.67 2.71 0.29
C ASP A 134 8.02 1.39 -0.15
N GLY A 135 7.46 0.63 0.81
CA GLY A 135 6.61 -0.53 0.54
C GLY A 135 5.34 -0.14 -0.23
N ALA A 136 4.71 0.99 0.12
CA ALA A 136 3.56 1.54 -0.61
C ALA A 136 3.86 1.78 -2.09
N ARG A 137 5.03 2.37 -2.38
CA ARG A 137 5.52 2.56 -3.75
C ARG A 137 5.70 1.22 -4.47
N LEU A 138 6.36 0.26 -3.82
CA LEU A 138 6.58 -1.07 -4.38
C LEU A 138 5.28 -1.81 -4.70
N ILE A 139 4.27 -1.73 -3.82
CA ILE A 139 2.95 -2.34 -4.06
C ILE A 139 2.28 -1.75 -5.30
N SER A 140 2.41 -0.43 -5.52
CA SER A 140 1.83 0.26 -6.69
C SER A 140 2.53 -0.10 -8.01
N GLU A 141 3.83 -0.35 -7.97
CA GLU A 141 4.66 -0.61 -9.15
C GLU A 141 4.73 -2.09 -9.54
N ARG A 142 4.29 -3.00 -8.66
CA ARG A 142 4.43 -4.44 -8.84
C ARG A 142 3.11 -5.15 -9.06
N PRO A 143 3.08 -6.19 -9.93
CA PRO A 143 1.87 -6.96 -10.14
C PRO A 143 1.48 -7.76 -8.89
N ILE A 144 0.18 -7.99 -8.71
CA ILE A 144 -0.37 -8.84 -7.64
C ILE A 144 0.01 -10.30 -7.95
N THR A 145 1.11 -10.78 -7.38
CA THR A 145 1.63 -12.13 -7.67
C THR A 145 1.96 -12.95 -6.44
N SER A 146 1.95 -12.33 -5.26
CA SER A 146 2.31 -12.95 -4.00
C SER A 146 1.09 -13.52 -3.26
N PRO A 147 1.27 -14.53 -2.37
CA PRO A 147 0.16 -15.14 -1.63
C PRO A 147 -0.63 -14.15 -0.79
N ASN A 148 0.05 -13.24 -0.07
CA ASN A 148 -0.63 -12.26 0.77
C ASN A 148 -1.33 -11.17 -0.05
N ALA A 149 -0.75 -10.76 -1.20
CA ALA A 149 -1.43 -9.86 -2.12
C ALA A 149 -2.69 -10.49 -2.73
N PHE A 150 -2.66 -11.78 -3.09
CA PHE A 150 -3.87 -12.50 -3.51
C PHE A 150 -4.91 -12.61 -2.41
N ARG A 151 -4.49 -12.88 -1.17
CA ARG A 151 -5.41 -12.91 0.00
C ARG A 151 -6.14 -11.59 0.17
N LEU A 152 -5.43 -10.46 0.06
CA LEU A 152 -6.03 -9.14 0.16
C LEU A 152 -6.98 -8.83 -0.99
N PHE A 153 -6.57 -9.20 -2.20
CA PHE A 153 -7.37 -9.00 -3.41
C PHE A 153 -8.69 -9.77 -3.34
N ASP A 154 -8.62 -11.06 -2.99
CA ASP A 154 -9.80 -11.92 -2.84
C ASP A 154 -10.74 -11.43 -1.74
N ALA A 155 -10.20 -11.08 -0.57
CA ALA A 155 -10.99 -10.54 0.53
C ALA A 155 -11.67 -9.22 0.17
N GLY A 156 -10.95 -8.31 -0.49
CA GLY A 156 -11.52 -7.04 -0.95
C GLY A 156 -12.65 -7.23 -1.96
N LEU A 157 -12.46 -8.11 -2.95
CA LEU A 157 -13.53 -8.48 -3.89
C LEU A 157 -14.74 -9.09 -3.16
N GLY A 158 -14.50 -9.96 -2.18
CA GLY A 158 -15.53 -10.58 -1.35
C GLY A 158 -16.37 -9.56 -0.58
N ILE A 159 -15.78 -8.48 -0.08
CA ILE A 159 -16.51 -7.39 0.59
C ILE A 159 -17.53 -6.76 -0.37
N PHE A 160 -17.11 -6.38 -1.58
CA PHE A 160 -18.03 -5.72 -2.53
C PHE A 160 -19.05 -6.69 -3.13
N ARG A 161 -18.70 -7.96 -3.35
CA ARG A 161 -19.67 -8.98 -3.75
C ARG A 161 -20.75 -9.20 -2.67
N SER A 162 -20.37 -9.23 -1.40
CA SER A 162 -21.32 -9.35 -0.28
C SER A 162 -22.26 -8.15 -0.14
N ALA A 163 -21.84 -6.97 -0.65
CA ALA A 163 -22.68 -5.79 -0.73
C ALA A 163 -23.80 -5.87 -1.78
N GLY A 164 -23.77 -6.89 -2.64
CA GLY A 164 -24.74 -7.07 -3.74
C GLY A 164 -24.30 -6.48 -5.08
N PHE A 165 -23.02 -6.12 -5.23
CA PHE A 165 -22.50 -5.75 -6.55
C PHE A 165 -22.42 -6.98 -7.46
N GLY A 166 -22.81 -6.84 -8.73
CA GLY A 166 -22.47 -7.83 -9.76
C GLY A 166 -20.96 -7.88 -10.01
N ASP A 167 -20.47 -8.95 -10.61
CA ASP A 167 -19.03 -9.24 -10.70
C ASP A 167 -18.21 -8.08 -11.31
N HIS A 168 -18.66 -7.49 -12.41
CA HIS A 168 -18.00 -6.33 -13.04
C HIS A 168 -17.91 -5.12 -12.09
N ASP A 169 -19.02 -4.81 -11.41
CA ASP A 169 -19.05 -3.64 -10.51
C ASP A 169 -18.32 -3.89 -9.21
N ALA A 170 -18.29 -5.13 -8.70
CA ALA A 170 -17.49 -5.51 -7.55
C ALA A 170 -15.99 -5.26 -7.81
N VAL A 171 -15.52 -5.62 -9.01
CA VAL A 171 -14.14 -5.33 -9.44
C VAL A 171 -13.91 -3.82 -9.52
N ALA A 172 -14.82 -3.07 -10.15
CA ALA A 172 -14.70 -1.61 -10.27
C ALA A 172 -14.72 -0.92 -8.89
N ALA A 173 -15.58 -1.36 -7.97
CA ALA A 173 -15.66 -0.85 -6.61
C ALA A 173 -14.37 -1.14 -5.82
N TYR A 174 -13.82 -2.34 -5.93
CA TYR A 174 -12.55 -2.70 -5.32
C TYR A 174 -11.41 -1.79 -5.79
N PHE A 175 -11.26 -1.56 -7.10
CA PHE A 175 -10.22 -0.68 -7.62
C PHE A 175 -10.45 0.78 -7.23
N ALA A 176 -11.70 1.27 -7.23
CA ALA A 176 -12.00 2.63 -6.76
C ALA A 176 -11.60 2.80 -5.29
N PHE A 177 -11.96 1.83 -4.44
CA PHE A 177 -11.58 1.79 -3.03
C PHE A 177 -10.05 1.73 -2.85
N GLY A 178 -9.36 0.80 -3.51
CA GLY A 178 -7.92 0.63 -3.42
C GLY A 178 -7.16 1.88 -3.89
N ASN A 179 -7.55 2.47 -5.03
CA ASN A 179 -6.95 3.69 -5.55
C ASN A 179 -7.13 4.88 -4.59
N TYR A 180 -8.29 4.99 -3.93
CA TYR A 180 -8.53 6.00 -2.91
C TYR A 180 -7.55 5.84 -1.74
N VAL A 181 -7.48 4.65 -1.13
CA VAL A 181 -6.61 4.37 0.02
C VAL A 181 -5.13 4.56 -0.34
N MET A 182 -4.70 4.02 -1.49
CA MET A 182 -3.33 4.16 -1.97
C MET A 182 -2.96 5.62 -2.24
N GLY A 183 -3.86 6.41 -2.83
CA GLY A 183 -3.65 7.83 -3.11
C GLY A 183 -3.47 8.64 -1.83
N CYS A 184 -4.33 8.42 -0.82
CA CYS A 184 -4.19 9.07 0.49
C CYS A 184 -2.87 8.68 1.17
N ALA A 185 -2.55 7.38 1.22
CA ALA A 185 -1.30 6.92 1.82
C ALA A 185 -0.06 7.49 1.11
N ALA A 186 -0.09 7.62 -0.23
CA ALA A 186 1.00 8.21 -1.00
C ALA A 186 1.21 9.69 -0.65
N GLN A 187 0.13 10.47 -0.46
CA GLN A 187 0.21 11.86 -0.03
C GLN A 187 0.78 11.98 1.39
N ASP A 188 0.28 11.18 2.32
CA ASP A 188 0.72 11.19 3.71
C ASP A 188 2.19 10.77 3.83
N THR A 189 2.62 9.73 3.10
CA THR A 189 4.02 9.29 3.08
C THR A 189 4.95 10.31 2.42
N ALA A 190 4.50 11.04 1.41
CA ALA A 190 5.26 12.12 0.79
C ALA A 190 5.52 13.25 1.80
N ALA A 191 4.52 13.60 2.62
CA ALA A 191 4.66 14.58 3.70
C ALA A 191 5.68 14.12 4.75
N LEU A 192 5.60 12.85 5.20
CA LEU A 192 6.54 12.26 6.16
C LEU A 192 7.99 12.24 5.60
N ARG A 193 8.17 11.94 4.32
CA ARG A 193 9.49 12.01 3.66
C ARG A 193 10.01 13.44 3.56
N GLY A 194 9.14 14.41 3.33
CA GLY A 194 9.49 15.83 3.33
C GLY A 194 10.09 16.27 4.66
N MET A 195 9.57 15.75 5.78
CA MET A 195 10.06 16.02 7.14
C MET A 195 11.43 15.38 7.44
N ARG A 196 11.81 14.29 6.73
CA ARG A 196 13.11 13.62 6.86
C ARG A 196 14.23 14.25 6.01
N LYS A 197 13.96 15.31 5.25
CA LYS A 197 14.98 16.00 4.45
C LYS A 197 16.00 16.69 5.37
N PRO A 198 17.28 16.83 4.91
CA PRO A 198 18.34 17.42 5.72
C PRO A 198 17.95 18.80 6.26
N GLU A 199 18.44 19.13 7.46
CA GLU A 199 18.34 20.48 8.01
C GLU A 199 18.83 21.51 7.00
N GLY A 200 17.98 22.48 6.68
CA GLY A 200 18.25 23.50 5.63
C GLY A 200 17.32 23.38 4.41
N TYR A 201 16.76 22.22 4.08
CA TYR A 201 15.78 22.13 2.99
C TYR A 201 14.42 22.75 3.40
N ALA A 202 14.01 22.55 4.64
CA ALA A 202 12.80 23.19 5.19
C ALA A 202 12.94 24.72 5.28
N ALA A 203 14.15 25.22 5.55
CA ALA A 203 14.44 26.65 5.59
C ALA A 203 14.39 27.32 4.19
N GLN A 204 14.45 26.54 3.11
CA GLN A 204 14.38 27.06 1.73
C GLN A 204 12.98 26.91 1.12
N THR A 205 12.08 26.20 1.77
CA THR A 205 10.70 26.02 1.30
C THR A 205 9.84 27.09 1.98
N PRO A 206 9.27 28.06 1.23
CA PRO A 206 8.39 29.07 1.82
C PRO A 206 7.26 28.41 2.59
N ASN A 207 6.90 28.99 3.73
CA ASN A 207 5.69 28.58 4.45
C ASN A 207 4.47 28.77 3.50
N PRO A 208 3.66 27.73 3.26
CA PRO A 208 2.51 27.83 2.38
C PRO A 208 1.56 28.99 2.72
N ALA A 209 1.39 29.32 4.00
CA ALA A 209 0.56 30.44 4.43
C ALA A 209 1.13 31.78 3.95
N ASP A 210 2.47 31.94 3.96
CA ASP A 210 3.13 33.16 3.47
C ASP A 210 2.99 33.26 1.95
N VAL A 211 3.05 32.12 1.25
CA VAL A 211 2.81 32.09 -0.20
C VAL A 211 1.39 32.52 -0.53
N VAL A 212 0.39 32.05 0.24
CA VAL A 212 -1.01 32.46 0.03
C VAL A 212 -1.22 33.94 0.26
N ALA A 213 -0.53 34.53 1.26
CA ALA A 213 -0.60 35.97 1.50
C ALA A 213 -0.11 36.84 0.34
N LEU A 214 0.75 36.27 -0.53
CA LEU A 214 1.25 36.93 -1.74
C LEU A 214 0.34 36.73 -2.96
N LEU A 215 -0.66 35.86 -2.89
CA LEU A 215 -1.58 35.62 -4.01
C LEU A 215 -2.65 36.72 -4.08
N PRO A 216 -2.99 37.24 -5.28
CA PRO A 216 -4.10 38.18 -5.42
C PRO A 216 -5.45 37.53 -5.03
N ALA A 217 -6.13 38.07 -4.02
CA ALA A 217 -7.38 37.52 -3.49
C ALA A 217 -8.49 37.46 -4.57
N GLU A 218 -8.52 38.47 -5.44
CA GLU A 218 -9.51 38.52 -6.54
C GLU A 218 -9.35 37.39 -7.53
N ARG A 219 -8.10 36.89 -7.72
CA ARG A 219 -7.79 35.78 -8.62
C ARG A 219 -7.95 34.41 -7.96
N TYR A 220 -7.76 34.36 -6.65
CA TYR A 220 -7.77 33.09 -5.88
C TYR A 220 -8.69 33.17 -4.65
N PRO A 221 -9.99 33.53 -4.81
CA PRO A 221 -10.88 33.81 -3.68
C PRO A 221 -11.10 32.61 -2.77
N ASN A 222 -11.21 31.40 -3.33
CA ASN A 222 -11.42 30.19 -2.55
C ASN A 222 -10.18 29.78 -1.71
N ILE A 223 -8.97 30.00 -2.21
CA ILE A 223 -7.74 29.73 -1.46
C ILE A 223 -7.69 30.68 -0.26
N HIS A 224 -7.95 31.97 -0.45
CA HIS A 224 -7.97 32.95 0.63
C HIS A 224 -9.04 32.64 1.67
N ALA A 225 -10.28 32.33 1.24
CA ALA A 225 -11.38 32.01 2.14
C ALA A 225 -11.13 30.77 3.01
N LEU A 226 -10.39 29.79 2.48
CA LEU A 226 -10.15 28.51 3.13
C LEU A 226 -8.70 28.35 3.66
N ALA A 227 -7.87 29.37 3.57
CA ALA A 227 -6.45 29.31 3.93
C ALA A 227 -6.21 28.75 5.34
N SER A 228 -6.98 29.18 6.32
CA SER A 228 -6.89 28.70 7.72
C SER A 228 -7.23 27.21 7.86
N HIS A 229 -8.11 26.69 7.01
CA HIS A 229 -8.49 25.27 7.01
C HIS A 229 -7.49 24.40 6.22
N ILE A 230 -6.80 24.97 5.22
CA ILE A 230 -5.84 24.27 4.38
C ILE A 230 -4.48 24.18 5.08
N TYR A 231 -4.05 25.27 5.72
CA TYR A 231 -2.68 25.43 6.24
C TYR A 231 -2.61 25.46 7.76
N GLY A 232 -3.77 25.33 8.48
CA GLY A 232 -3.83 25.46 9.93
C GLY A 232 -3.84 26.93 10.39
N GLY A 233 -4.35 27.19 11.60
CA GLY A 233 -4.33 28.54 12.21
C GLY A 233 -2.91 29.07 12.38
N ALA A 234 -2.79 30.39 12.57
CA ALA A 234 -1.59 31.22 12.64
C ALA A 234 -0.32 30.52 13.15
N GLY A 235 0.42 29.88 12.25
CA GLY A 235 1.66 29.16 12.58
C GLY A 235 2.19 28.29 11.43
N GLY A 236 1.37 28.03 10.41
CA GLY A 236 1.81 27.52 9.10
C GLY A 236 2.65 26.26 9.05
N SER A 237 2.68 25.46 10.12
CA SER A 237 3.27 24.11 10.06
C SER A 237 2.18 23.11 9.73
N PRO A 238 2.42 22.15 8.82
CA PRO A 238 1.60 20.93 8.77
C PRO A 238 1.58 20.39 10.22
N GLN A 239 0.39 20.22 10.79
CA GLN A 239 0.29 19.76 12.16
C GLN A 239 1.05 18.44 12.29
N VAL A 240 2.04 18.43 13.19
CA VAL A 240 2.67 17.21 13.68
C VAL A 240 1.54 16.33 14.20
N PRO A 241 1.52 15.01 13.88
CA PRO A 241 0.53 14.11 14.45
C PRO A 241 0.49 14.31 15.96
N THR A 242 -0.66 14.70 16.49
CA THR A 242 -0.88 14.71 17.92
C THR A 242 -1.06 13.26 18.35
N ASP A 243 -0.66 12.92 19.57
CA ASP A 243 -0.81 11.55 20.14
C ASP A 243 -2.28 11.10 20.22
N ASN A 244 -3.21 11.96 19.84
CA ASN A 244 -4.64 11.70 19.82
C ASN A 244 -5.10 11.53 18.36
N ALA A 245 -5.34 10.29 17.92
CA ALA A 245 -5.77 9.95 16.55
C ALA A 245 -7.06 10.69 16.13
N ALA A 246 -7.88 11.16 17.08
CA ALA A 246 -9.09 11.94 16.82
C ALA A 246 -8.79 13.37 16.32
N ASP A 247 -7.57 13.89 16.55
CA ASP A 247 -7.16 15.25 16.18
C ASP A 247 -6.22 15.28 14.96
N ASP A 248 -5.97 14.11 14.30
CA ASP A 248 -5.15 14.04 13.11
C ASP A 248 -5.92 14.51 11.86
N PRO A 249 -5.58 15.68 11.27
CA PRO A 249 -6.26 16.20 10.10
C PRO A 249 -6.12 15.28 8.87
N ALA A 250 -5.04 14.50 8.79
CA ALA A 250 -4.85 13.54 7.70
C ALA A 250 -5.80 12.36 7.84
N MET A 251 -6.03 11.88 9.06
CA MET A 251 -7.02 10.85 9.35
C MET A 251 -8.44 11.37 9.07
N ALA A 252 -8.79 12.56 9.53
CA ALA A 252 -10.11 13.16 9.29
C ALA A 252 -10.39 13.32 7.78
N ARG A 253 -9.41 13.74 6.97
CA ARG A 253 -9.55 13.81 5.51
C ARG A 253 -9.72 12.42 4.89
N PHE A 254 -8.95 11.45 5.36
CA PHE A 254 -9.07 10.06 4.91
C PHE A 254 -10.45 9.50 5.20
N ASP A 255 -10.97 9.66 6.42
CA ASP A 255 -12.27 9.17 6.82
C ASP A 255 -13.40 9.84 6.03
N PHE A 256 -13.36 11.16 5.87
CA PHE A 256 -14.35 11.89 5.07
C PHE A 256 -14.46 11.34 3.64
N GLY A 257 -13.33 11.12 2.99
CA GLY A 257 -13.34 10.64 1.61
C GLY A 257 -13.69 9.16 1.51
N LEU A 258 -13.25 8.33 2.47
CA LEU A 258 -13.61 6.92 2.53
C LEU A 258 -15.12 6.76 2.71
N GLU A 259 -15.74 7.44 3.67
CA GLU A 259 -17.17 7.40 3.88
C GLU A 259 -17.95 7.91 2.66
N SER A 260 -17.51 9.03 2.06
CA SER A 260 -18.11 9.55 0.84
C SER A 260 -18.09 8.54 -0.32
N LEU A 261 -16.96 7.82 -0.46
CA LEU A 261 -16.83 6.76 -1.47
C LEU A 261 -17.77 5.58 -1.17
N LEU A 262 -17.80 5.10 0.08
CA LEU A 262 -18.63 3.98 0.49
C LEU A 262 -20.13 4.31 0.36
N ASP A 263 -20.52 5.55 0.66
CA ASP A 263 -21.90 6.04 0.46
C ASP A 263 -22.28 6.06 -1.01
N GLY A 264 -21.40 6.58 -1.87
CA GLY A 264 -21.60 6.59 -3.31
C GLY A 264 -21.73 5.18 -3.89
N LEU A 265 -20.87 4.25 -3.47
CA LEU A 265 -20.92 2.85 -3.85
C LEU A 265 -22.23 2.19 -3.38
N GLY A 266 -22.62 2.39 -2.12
CA GLY A 266 -23.88 1.87 -1.59
C GLY A 266 -25.13 2.40 -2.31
N ALA A 267 -25.10 3.66 -2.74
CA ALA A 267 -26.21 4.22 -3.54
C ALA A 267 -26.33 3.52 -4.91
N ARG A 268 -25.20 3.10 -5.51
CA ARG A 268 -25.23 2.36 -6.80
C ARG A 268 -25.85 0.96 -6.65
N VAL A 269 -25.57 0.25 -5.57
CA VAL A 269 -26.18 -1.06 -5.29
C VAL A 269 -27.71 -0.93 -5.17
N ARG A 270 -28.17 0.04 -4.37
CA ARG A 270 -29.62 0.25 -4.15
C ARG A 270 -30.38 0.56 -5.45
N ARG A 271 -29.80 1.39 -6.33
CA ARG A 271 -30.44 1.74 -7.62
C ARG A 271 -30.64 0.53 -8.54
N ARG A 272 -29.73 -0.44 -8.52
CA ARG A 272 -29.86 -1.68 -9.33
C ARG A 272 -30.90 -2.63 -8.77
N GLY A 273 -31.01 -2.74 -7.45
CA GLY A 273 -32.07 -3.57 -6.82
C GLY A 273 -33.49 -3.08 -7.12
N THR A 274 -33.65 -1.79 -7.47
CA THR A 274 -34.96 -1.19 -7.76
C THR A 274 -35.35 -1.32 -9.25
N VAL A 275 -34.44 -1.69 -10.14
CA VAL A 275 -34.72 -1.82 -11.61
C VAL A 275 -35.04 -3.29 -11.99
N SER A 276 -34.89 -4.23 -11.07
CA SER A 276 -35.15 -5.68 -11.33
C SER A 276 -36.53 -6.17 -10.83
N LEU A 277 -37.48 -5.29 -10.58
CA LEU A 277 -38.89 -5.56 -10.32
C LEU A 277 -39.75 -4.97 -11.45
#